data_86d3b5064db639782626c4b1c7f481c3
#
_entry.id   86d3b5064db639782626c4b1c7f481c3
#
_cell.length_a   1.000
_cell.length_b   1.000
_cell.length_c   1.000
_cell.angle_alpha   90.00
_cell.angle_beta   90.00
_cell.angle_gamma   90.00
#
_symmetry.space_group_name_H-M   'P 1'
#
loop_
_entity.id
_entity.type
_entity.pdbx_description
1 polymer ?
#
loop_
_entity_poly.entity_id
_entity_poly.type
_entity_poly.pdbx_seq_one_letter_code
_entity_poly.pdbx_strand_id
1 'polypeptide(L)' 'MRENPYREDKEELRELIIQYQHLKHGRSHPFLDEDAFERIIDYYDEKDDLPEAMIAAELGLEQFPYSANLMIKKADLLL' A
#
# COMPACT_ATOMS: atom_id res chain seq x y z
N MET A 1 -22.82 -5.04 -20.95
CA MET A 1 -22.29 -3.77 -20.43
C MET A 1 -20.82 -3.92 -20.12
N ARG A 2 -20.05 -2.97 -20.52
CA ARG A 2 -18.61 -3.05 -20.36
C ARG A 2 -18.16 -2.36 -19.05
N GLU A 3 -17.43 -3.09 -18.22
CA GLU A 3 -16.92 -2.52 -17.00
C GLU A 3 -15.75 -1.58 -17.32
N ASN A 4 -15.64 -0.52 -16.53
CA ASN A 4 -14.55 0.43 -16.66
C ASN A 4 -13.38 -0.04 -15.78
N PRO A 5 -12.27 -0.54 -16.38
CA PRO A 5 -11.14 -1.04 -15.60
C PRO A 5 -10.55 0.00 -14.66
N TYR A 6 -10.53 1.27 -15.08
CA TYR A 6 -10.01 2.34 -14.22
C TYR A 6 -10.87 2.54 -12.99
N ARG A 7 -12.17 2.40 -13.15
CA ARG A 7 -13.11 2.54 -12.04
C ARG A 7 -12.95 1.43 -11.03
N GLU A 8 -12.77 0.20 -11.52
CA GLU A 8 -12.54 -0.95 -10.65
C GLU A 8 -11.23 -0.81 -9.88
N ASP A 9 -10.18 -0.39 -10.57
CA ASP A 9 -8.90 -0.17 -9.92
C ASP A 9 -9.00 0.89 -8.83
N LYS A 10 -9.74 1.96 -9.07
CA LYS A 10 -9.91 3.00 -8.06
C LYS A 10 -10.70 2.51 -6.86
N GLU A 11 -11.72 1.70 -7.09
CA GLU A 11 -12.51 1.14 -5.99
C GLU A 11 -11.70 0.14 -5.17
N GLU A 12 -10.94 -0.72 -5.83
CA GLU A 12 -10.06 -1.66 -5.14
C GLU A 12 -9.01 -0.90 -4.34
N LEU A 13 -8.41 0.11 -4.91
CA LEU A 13 -7.39 0.88 -4.24
C LEU A 13 -7.97 1.59 -3.01
N ARG A 14 -9.14 2.17 -3.15
CA ARG A 14 -9.81 2.82 -2.01
C ARG A 14 -10.02 1.82 -0.88
N GLU A 15 -10.47 0.62 -1.21
CA GLU A 15 -10.69 -0.44 -0.24
C GLU A 15 -9.39 -0.82 0.46
N LEU A 16 -8.30 -0.93 -0.31
CA LEU A 16 -6.99 -1.23 0.26
C LEU A 16 -6.54 -0.13 1.22
N ILE A 17 -6.77 1.12 0.86
CA ILE A 17 -6.38 2.24 1.71
C ILE A 17 -7.19 2.23 3.02
N ILE A 18 -8.48 1.93 2.94
CA ILE A 18 -9.33 1.81 4.14
C ILE A 18 -8.80 0.70 5.04
N GLN A 19 -8.50 -0.46 4.47
CA GLN A 19 -7.96 -1.58 5.24
C GLN A 19 -6.61 -1.25 5.85
N TYR A 20 -5.76 -0.54 5.10
CA TYR A 20 -4.47 -0.10 5.59
C TYR A 20 -4.63 0.84 6.79
N GLN A 21 -5.59 1.78 6.71
CA GLN A 21 -5.84 2.69 7.82
C GLN A 21 -6.31 1.93 9.06
N HIS A 22 -7.14 0.91 8.89
CA HIS A 22 -7.59 0.08 10.00
C HIS A 22 -6.40 -0.68 10.62
N LEU A 23 -5.55 -1.23 9.79
CA LEU A 23 -4.35 -1.93 10.26
C LEU A 23 -3.44 -0.98 11.05
N LYS A 24 -3.20 0.19 10.49
CA LYS A 24 -2.32 1.19 11.09
C LYS A 24 -2.81 1.66 12.45
N HIS A 25 -4.12 1.80 12.60
CA HIS A 25 -4.72 2.27 13.85
C HIS A 25 -5.11 1.14 14.81
N GLY A 26 -4.80 -0.10 14.46
CA GLY A 26 -5.06 -1.24 15.33
C GLY A 26 -6.54 -1.58 15.50
N ARG A 27 -7.39 -1.10 14.59
CA ARG A 27 -8.83 -1.34 14.69
C ARG A 27 -9.25 -2.74 14.25
N SER A 28 -8.46 -3.34 13.39
CA SER A 28 -8.69 -4.69 12.89
C SER A 28 -7.37 -5.21 12.34
N HIS A 29 -7.35 -6.50 11.98
CA HIS A 29 -6.16 -7.10 11.40
C HIS A 29 -6.49 -7.63 10.02
N PRO A 30 -6.79 -6.75 9.05
CA PRO A 30 -7.07 -7.19 7.69
C PRO A 30 -5.82 -7.82 7.08
N PHE A 31 -6.04 -8.82 6.24
CA PHE A 31 -4.94 -9.40 5.50
C PHE A 31 -4.65 -8.52 4.29
N LEU A 32 -3.43 -8.00 4.24
CA LEU A 32 -2.94 -7.27 3.07
C LEU A 32 -1.76 -8.05 2.53
N ASP A 33 -1.81 -8.45 1.27
CA ASP A 33 -0.73 -9.19 0.67
C ASP A 33 0.37 -8.23 0.19
N GLU A 34 1.45 -8.81 -0.33
CA GLU A 34 2.59 -8.04 -0.79
C GLU A 34 2.21 -7.03 -1.86
N ASP A 35 1.39 -7.47 -2.83
CA ASP A 35 0.94 -6.61 -3.91
C ASP A 35 0.10 -5.44 -3.38
N ALA A 36 -0.73 -5.70 -2.37
CA ALA A 36 -1.54 -4.65 -1.75
C ALA A 36 -0.66 -3.57 -1.15
N PHE A 37 0.40 -3.96 -0.44
CA PHE A 37 1.32 -2.98 0.13
C PHE A 37 2.03 -2.17 -0.95
N GLU A 38 2.41 -2.80 -2.06
CA GLU A 38 3.04 -2.07 -3.15
C GLU A 38 2.11 -0.99 -3.70
N ARG A 39 0.84 -1.32 -3.89
CA ARG A 39 -0.15 -0.38 -4.40
C ARG A 39 -0.41 0.76 -3.41
N ILE A 40 -0.41 0.45 -2.13
CA ILE A 40 -0.60 1.45 -1.08
C ILE A 40 0.58 2.43 -1.06
N ILE A 41 1.79 1.90 -1.13
CA ILE A 41 3.00 2.73 -1.18
C ILE A 41 2.96 3.67 -2.38
N ASP A 42 2.64 3.13 -3.56
CA ASP A 42 2.57 3.92 -4.78
C ASP A 42 1.50 5.02 -4.67
N TYR A 43 0.37 4.70 -4.05
CA TYR A 43 -0.70 5.67 -3.85
C TYR A 43 -0.21 6.90 -3.07
N TYR A 44 0.46 6.67 -1.95
CA TYR A 44 0.95 7.77 -1.14
C TYR A 44 2.12 8.50 -1.78
N ASP A 45 2.97 7.77 -2.51
CA ASP A 45 4.07 8.37 -3.24
C ASP A 45 3.56 9.32 -4.33
N GLU A 46 2.53 8.91 -5.05
CA GLU A 46 1.92 9.75 -6.09
C GLU A 46 1.26 10.99 -5.52
N LYS A 47 0.84 10.94 -4.26
CA LYS A 47 0.26 12.10 -3.59
C LYS A 47 1.29 12.95 -2.89
N ASP A 48 2.56 12.66 -3.09
CA ASP A 48 3.67 13.35 -2.43
C ASP A 48 3.61 13.26 -0.91
N ASP A 49 2.98 12.20 -0.40
CA ASP A 49 2.94 11.95 1.04
C ASP A 49 4.05 10.95 1.40
N LEU A 50 5.27 11.43 1.35
CA LEU A 50 6.43 10.59 1.62
C LEU A 50 6.41 9.94 3.01
N PRO A 51 6.07 10.65 4.08
CA PRO A 51 6.01 10.01 5.39
C PRO A 51 5.05 8.83 5.44
N GLU A 52 3.86 8.97 4.85
CA GLU A 52 2.90 7.88 4.86
C GLU A 52 3.33 6.73 3.96
N ALA A 53 3.93 7.04 2.81
CA ALA A 53 4.47 6.01 1.93
C ALA A 53 5.53 5.19 2.65
N MET A 54 6.39 5.85 3.43
CA MET A 54 7.43 5.18 4.17
C MET A 54 6.86 4.29 5.27
N ILE A 55 5.84 4.75 5.98
CA ILE A 55 5.16 3.94 7.00
C ILE A 55 4.56 2.69 6.37
N ALA A 56 3.92 2.85 5.21
CA ALA A 56 3.34 1.71 4.50
C ALA A 56 4.42 0.70 4.09
N ALA A 57 5.56 1.19 3.61
CA ALA A 57 6.67 0.32 3.23
C ALA A 57 7.19 -0.45 4.44
N GLU A 58 7.32 0.21 5.57
CA GLU A 58 7.80 -0.44 6.79
C GLU A 58 6.83 -1.47 7.32
N LEU A 59 5.53 -1.15 7.32
CA LEU A 59 4.51 -2.12 7.74
C LEU A 59 4.47 -3.33 6.80
N GLY A 60 4.63 -3.09 5.51
CA GLY A 60 4.69 -4.17 4.54
C GLY A 60 5.88 -5.08 4.80
N LEU A 61 7.04 -4.51 5.11
CA LEU A 61 8.24 -5.28 5.39
C LEU A 61 8.19 -6.01 6.73
N GLU A 62 7.37 -5.55 7.67
CA GLU A 62 7.13 -6.31 8.89
C GLU A 62 6.44 -7.63 8.59
N GLN A 63 5.49 -7.62 7.64
CA GLN A 63 4.75 -8.81 7.27
C GLN A 63 5.48 -9.66 6.23
N PHE A 64 6.23 -9.02 5.34
CA PHE A 64 6.96 -9.68 4.26
C PHE A 64 8.42 -9.23 4.28
N PRO A 65 9.19 -9.68 5.31
CA PRO A 65 10.55 -9.17 5.50
C PRO A 65 11.53 -9.53 4.39
N TYR A 66 11.19 -10.50 3.56
CA TYR A 66 12.06 -10.92 2.47
C TYR A 66 11.57 -10.42 1.10
N SER A 67 10.62 -9.50 1.08
CA SER A 67 10.09 -8.98 -0.18
C SER A 67 11.09 -8.04 -0.83
N ALA A 68 11.65 -8.47 -1.95
CA ALA A 68 12.55 -7.63 -2.73
C ALA A 68 11.81 -6.40 -3.26
N ASN A 69 10.56 -6.58 -3.70
CA ASN A 69 9.78 -5.48 -4.24
C ASN A 69 9.54 -4.38 -3.21
N LEU A 70 9.20 -4.75 -1.97
CA LEU A 70 8.98 -3.76 -0.92
C LEU A 70 10.28 -3.09 -0.50
N MET A 71 11.38 -3.82 -0.49
CA MET A 71 12.69 -3.24 -0.20
C MET A 71 13.08 -2.22 -1.26
N ILE A 72 12.84 -2.53 -2.52
CA ILE A 72 13.13 -1.62 -3.63
C ILE A 72 12.27 -0.36 -3.52
N LYS A 73 10.99 -0.51 -3.22
CA LYS A 73 10.12 0.65 -3.07
C LYS A 73 10.56 1.54 -1.92
N LYS A 74 10.94 0.94 -0.80
CA LYS A 74 11.46 1.70 0.33
C LYS A 74 12.73 2.45 -0.05
N ALA A 75 13.64 1.79 -0.74
CA ALA A 75 14.87 2.41 -1.20
C ALA A 75 14.59 3.58 -2.14
N ASP A 76 13.65 3.41 -3.05
CA ASP A 76 13.25 4.48 -3.97
C ASP A 76 12.71 5.70 -3.24
N LEU A 77 11.97 5.49 -2.16
CA LEU A 77 11.43 6.60 -1.37
C LEU A 77 12.53 7.40 -0.68
N LEU A 78 13.67 6.77 -0.42
CA LEU A 78 14.80 7.42 0.25
C LEU A 78 15.69 8.21 -0.71
N LEU A 79 15.49 8.04 -2.01
CA LEU A 79 16.25 8.79 -3.00
C LEU A 79 15.67 10.17 -3.25
#